data_624b4cf28e81b7938a3a84f87b2b3d57
#
_entry.id   624b4cf28e81b7938a3a84f87b2b3d57
#
_cell.length_a   1.000
_cell.length_b   1.000
_cell.length_c   1.000
_cell.angle_alpha   90.00
_cell.angle_beta   90.00
_cell.angle_gamma   90.00
#
_symmetry.space_group_name_H-M   'P 1'
#
loop_
_entity.id
_entity.type
_entity.pdbx_description
1 polymer ?
#
loop_
_entity_poly.entity_id
_entity_poly.type
_entity_poly.pdbx_seq_one_letter_code
_entity_poly.pdbx_strand_id
1 'polypeptide(L)'
;MPILFDAERRVFKLDAKGFTYAMMVYRENYLVHLYAGAPIPDTDLSYLMYRGWFDSLSPLNPQVEDPNFSVDIQPLEYPAGGAGDFRISALSVRGKAGDAVTDIRYVSHKIYQGKPALSGLPATVDREGAA
;
A
#
# COMPACT_ATOMS: atom_id res chain seq x y z
N MET A 1 4.56 -19.53 2.73
CA MET A 1 3.86 -18.29 3.08
C MET A 1 2.70 -18.10 2.13
N PRO A 2 1.44 -18.27 2.55
CA PRO A 2 0.32 -17.96 1.68
C PRO A 2 0.18 -16.45 1.52
N ILE A 3 0.02 -16.02 0.27
CA ILE A 3 -0.44 -14.69 -0.07
C ILE A 3 -1.86 -14.86 -0.60
N LEU A 4 -2.83 -14.24 0.04
CA LEU A 4 -4.22 -14.25 -0.34
C LEU A 4 -4.59 -12.89 -0.93
N PHE A 5 -5.41 -12.90 -1.97
CA PHE A 5 -6.00 -11.70 -2.55
C PHE A 5 -7.51 -11.85 -2.65
N ASP A 6 -8.24 -11.07 -1.88
CA ASP A 6 -9.69 -10.92 -1.99
C ASP A 6 -9.97 -9.92 -3.11
N ALA A 7 -10.45 -10.44 -4.24
CA ALA A 7 -10.68 -9.63 -5.44
C ALA A 7 -11.91 -8.72 -5.32
N GLU A 8 -12.90 -9.10 -4.50
CA GLU A 8 -14.11 -8.29 -4.29
C GLU A 8 -13.81 -7.04 -3.46
N ARG A 9 -13.02 -7.23 -2.38
CA ARG A 9 -12.64 -6.15 -1.46
C ARG A 9 -11.31 -5.52 -1.77
N ARG A 10 -10.57 -6.12 -2.74
CA ARG A 10 -9.25 -5.69 -3.18
C ARG A 10 -8.23 -5.67 -2.03
N VAL A 11 -8.29 -6.68 -1.17
CA VAL A 11 -7.45 -6.83 0.02
C VAL A 11 -6.40 -7.90 -0.20
N PHE A 12 -5.16 -7.58 0.11
CA PHE A 12 -4.06 -8.54 0.21
C PHE A 12 -3.85 -8.91 1.68
N LYS A 13 -3.69 -10.20 1.93
CA LYS A 13 -3.24 -10.74 3.21
C LYS A 13 -2.00 -11.60 2.98
N LEU A 14 -0.93 -11.28 3.70
CA LEU A 14 0.35 -11.96 3.64
C LEU A 14 0.65 -12.57 5.00
N ASP A 15 0.68 -13.89 5.06
CA ASP A 15 0.98 -14.60 6.31
C ASP A 15 2.42 -15.11 6.33
N ALA A 16 3.11 -14.84 7.41
CA ALA A 16 4.41 -15.39 7.75
C ALA A 16 4.30 -16.19 9.04
N LYS A 17 5.37 -16.91 9.44
CA LYS A 17 5.39 -17.62 10.71
C LYS A 17 5.21 -16.62 11.86
N GLY A 18 4.02 -16.65 12.48
CA GLY A 18 3.68 -15.81 13.64
C GLY A 18 3.37 -14.33 13.31
N PHE A 19 3.13 -14.01 12.04
CA PHE A 19 2.89 -12.63 11.63
C PHE A 19 1.93 -12.56 10.44
N THR A 20 1.02 -11.62 10.46
CA THR A 20 0.17 -11.25 9.32
C THR A 20 0.40 -9.80 8.94
N TYR A 21 0.49 -9.56 7.63
CA TYR A 21 0.47 -8.23 7.03
C TYR A 21 -0.72 -8.12 6.09
N ALA A 22 -1.48 -7.03 6.18
CA ALA A 22 -2.61 -6.80 5.28
C ALA A 22 -2.60 -5.37 4.73
N MET A 23 -2.93 -5.26 3.46
CA MET A 23 -3.05 -4.00 2.73
C MET A 23 -4.23 -4.06 1.76
N MET A 24 -4.74 -2.91 1.35
CA MET A 24 -5.90 -2.79 0.49
C MET A 24 -5.63 -1.84 -0.66
N VAL A 25 -6.12 -2.16 -1.85
CA VAL A 25 -6.22 -1.19 -2.94
C VAL A 25 -7.51 -0.39 -2.75
N TYR A 26 -7.36 0.78 -2.18
CA TYR A 26 -8.45 1.68 -1.84
C TYR A 26 -8.78 2.62 -3.00
N ARG A 27 -9.67 3.56 -2.77
CA ARG A 27 -10.15 4.55 -3.75
C ARG A 27 -9.02 5.12 -4.60
N GLU A 28 -9.28 5.40 -5.87
CA GLU A 28 -8.31 5.92 -6.83
C GLU A 28 -7.05 5.04 -6.99
N ASN A 29 -7.13 3.76 -6.64
CA ASN A 29 -6.02 2.80 -6.70
C ASN A 29 -4.84 3.11 -5.76
N TYR A 30 -5.07 3.78 -4.67
CA TYR A 30 -4.04 3.91 -3.63
C TYR A 30 -3.90 2.61 -2.84
N LEU A 31 -2.65 2.21 -2.62
CA LEU A 31 -2.34 1.06 -1.76
C LEU A 31 -2.22 1.54 -0.31
N VAL A 32 -3.11 1.08 0.55
CA VAL A 32 -3.22 1.51 1.95
C VAL A 32 -2.96 0.35 2.90
N HIS A 33 -2.36 0.67 4.02
CA HIS A 33 -2.10 -0.26 5.11
C HIS A 33 -3.40 -0.59 5.86
N LEU A 34 -3.59 -1.87 6.20
CA LEU A 34 -4.69 -2.32 7.04
C LEU A 34 -4.22 -2.87 8.39
N TYR A 35 -3.22 -3.75 8.36
CA TYR A 35 -2.80 -4.47 9.55
C TYR A 35 -1.35 -4.96 9.47
N ALA A 36 -0.66 -4.94 10.58
CA ALA A 36 0.62 -5.60 10.78
C ALA A 36 0.71 -6.11 12.22
N GLY A 37 0.80 -7.43 12.43
CA GLY A 37 0.83 -7.98 13.77
C GLY A 37 0.70 -9.50 13.85
N ALA A 38 0.19 -9.99 14.98
CA ALA A 38 -0.05 -11.40 15.20
C ALA A 38 -0.98 -12.00 14.13
N PRO A 39 -0.91 -13.31 13.88
CA PRO A 39 -1.77 -13.96 12.89
C PRO A 39 -3.25 -13.71 13.14
N ILE A 40 -3.96 -13.35 12.08
CA ILE A 40 -5.41 -13.18 12.08
C ILE A 40 -6.07 -14.14 11.08
N PRO A 41 -7.33 -14.58 11.32
CA PRO A 41 -8.01 -15.50 10.43
C PRO A 41 -8.27 -14.92 9.04
N ASP A 42 -8.55 -15.81 8.07
CA ASP A 42 -8.93 -15.45 6.71
C ASP A 42 -10.41 -15.04 6.69
N THR A 43 -10.65 -13.77 6.94
CA THR A 43 -11.98 -13.15 6.96
C THR A 43 -11.97 -11.87 6.14
N ASP A 44 -13.11 -11.21 6.03
CA ASP A 44 -13.16 -9.86 5.50
C ASP A 44 -12.33 -8.92 6.40
N LEU A 45 -11.23 -8.38 5.86
CA LEU A 45 -10.36 -7.45 6.56
C LEU A 45 -10.59 -5.99 6.16
N SER A 46 -11.56 -5.72 5.29
CA SER A 46 -11.84 -4.36 4.83
C SER A 46 -12.32 -3.42 5.96
N TYR A 47 -12.87 -3.98 7.04
CA TYR A 47 -13.27 -3.22 8.23
C TYR A 47 -12.09 -2.59 8.98
N LEU A 48 -10.87 -3.09 8.78
CA LEU A 48 -9.65 -2.52 9.37
C LEU A 48 -9.23 -1.22 8.70
N MET A 49 -9.87 -0.87 7.58
CA MET A 49 -9.57 0.37 6.90
C MET A 49 -9.85 1.57 7.82
N TYR A 50 -8.80 2.33 8.09
CA TYR A 50 -8.93 3.56 8.85
C TYR A 50 -9.76 4.59 8.08
N ARG A 51 -10.83 5.05 8.68
CA ARG A 51 -11.72 6.08 8.15
C ARG A 51 -11.67 7.27 9.09
N GLY A 52 -10.56 8.01 9.02
CA GLY A 52 -10.43 9.25 9.78
C GLY A 52 -11.27 10.36 9.16
N TRP A 53 -11.91 11.12 10.00
CA TRP A 53 -12.48 12.41 9.63
C TRP A 53 -11.54 13.49 10.17
N PHE A 54 -10.75 14.08 9.28
CA PHE A 54 -9.92 15.24 9.62
C PHE A 54 -10.11 16.32 8.56
N ASP A 55 -10.11 17.56 8.97
CA ASP A 55 -9.92 18.66 8.06
C ASP A 55 -8.51 18.54 7.48
N SER A 56 -8.43 18.07 6.24
CA SER A 56 -7.17 17.93 5.55
C SER A 56 -6.64 19.30 5.14
N LEU A 57 -5.34 19.51 5.28
CA LEU A 57 -4.65 20.67 4.69
C LEU A 57 -4.41 20.49 3.19
N SER A 58 -4.62 19.29 2.68
CA SER A 58 -4.52 18.98 1.26
C SER A 58 -5.78 19.41 0.52
N PRO A 59 -5.65 20.01 -0.66
CA PRO A 59 -6.81 20.24 -1.51
C PRO A 59 -7.51 18.92 -1.83
N LEU A 60 -8.83 18.93 -1.74
CA LEU A 60 -9.65 17.79 -2.14
C LEU A 60 -9.28 17.40 -3.58
N ASN A 61 -9.05 16.12 -3.81
CA ASN A 61 -8.86 15.62 -5.16
C ASN A 61 -10.20 15.75 -5.90
N PRO A 62 -10.33 16.64 -6.91
CA PRO A 62 -11.59 16.87 -7.60
C PRO A 62 -12.11 15.65 -8.36
N GLN A 63 -11.28 14.60 -8.51
CA GLN A 63 -11.64 13.35 -9.15
C GLN A 63 -12.28 12.34 -8.18
N VAL A 64 -12.32 12.66 -6.89
CA VAL A 64 -12.89 11.80 -5.86
C VAL A 64 -14.20 12.42 -5.37
N GLU A 65 -15.30 11.72 -5.54
CA GLU A 65 -16.63 12.18 -5.11
C GLU A 65 -16.79 12.25 -3.57
N ASP A 66 -15.84 11.71 -2.83
CA ASP A 66 -15.87 11.70 -1.38
C ASP A 66 -15.14 12.92 -0.80
N PRO A 67 -15.87 13.89 -0.19
CA PRO A 67 -15.26 15.07 0.37
C PRO A 67 -14.33 14.76 1.58
N ASN A 68 -14.40 13.55 2.11
CA ASN A 68 -13.57 13.12 3.24
C ASN A 68 -12.32 12.35 2.77
N PHE A 69 -12.14 12.16 1.47
CA PHE A 69 -10.95 11.52 0.95
C PHE A 69 -9.84 12.55 0.73
N SER A 70 -8.75 12.39 1.46
CA SER A 70 -7.51 13.11 1.21
C SER A 70 -6.33 12.17 1.31
N VAL A 71 -5.34 12.35 0.44
CA VAL A 71 -4.17 11.48 0.35
C VAL A 71 -3.34 11.52 1.63
N ASP A 72 -3.24 12.69 2.25
CA ASP A 72 -2.41 12.92 3.45
C ASP A 72 -2.95 12.24 4.72
N ILE A 73 -4.26 11.94 4.78
CA ILE A 73 -4.86 11.24 5.92
C ILE A 73 -4.93 9.72 5.73
N GLN A 74 -4.68 9.21 4.52
CA GLN A 74 -4.71 7.77 4.26
C GLN A 74 -3.43 7.10 4.73
N PRO A 75 -3.49 5.90 5.32
CA PRO A 75 -2.31 5.13 5.71
C PRO A 75 -1.64 4.49 4.49
N LEU A 76 -1.06 5.32 3.61
CA LEU A 76 -0.45 4.83 2.37
C LEU A 76 0.75 3.93 2.65
N GLU A 77 0.85 2.82 1.91
CA GLU A 77 2.05 1.97 1.92
C GLU A 77 3.26 2.69 1.32
N TYR A 78 3.02 3.55 0.33
CA TYR A 78 4.05 4.31 -0.37
C TYR A 78 3.65 5.79 -0.45
N PRO A 79 3.85 6.58 0.62
CA PRO A 79 3.72 8.02 0.51
C PRO A 79 4.73 8.56 -0.49
N ALA A 80 4.27 9.34 -1.46
CA ALA A 80 5.08 9.71 -2.62
C ALA A 80 5.56 11.18 -2.61
N GLY A 81 5.05 11.99 -1.72
CA GLY A 81 5.34 13.44 -1.70
C GLY A 81 4.84 14.19 -2.93
N GLY A 82 4.01 15.15 -2.75
CA GLY A 82 3.29 15.85 -3.80
C GLY A 82 1.84 15.37 -3.91
N ALA A 83 1.09 15.91 -4.85
CA ALA A 83 -0.33 15.62 -5.06
C ALA A 83 -1.19 15.70 -3.77
N GLY A 84 -0.78 16.55 -2.82
CA GLY A 84 -1.44 16.72 -1.51
C GLY A 84 -0.90 15.85 -0.37
N ASP A 85 0.10 15.00 -0.59
CA ASP A 85 0.78 14.26 0.47
C ASP A 85 2.03 15.02 0.94
N PHE A 86 2.03 15.45 2.20
CA PHE A 86 3.11 16.22 2.83
C PHE A 86 4.02 15.37 3.74
N ARG A 87 3.80 14.06 3.79
CA ARG A 87 4.63 13.14 4.58
C ARG A 87 5.99 12.94 3.92
N ILE A 88 6.93 12.42 4.70
CA ILE A 88 8.22 11.99 4.17
C ILE A 88 7.97 10.91 3.11
N SER A 89 8.46 11.15 1.88
CA SER A 89 8.27 10.25 0.76
C SER A 89 9.02 8.94 0.96
N ALA A 90 8.36 7.82 0.72
CA ALA A 90 9.02 6.51 0.64
C ALA A 90 9.83 6.37 -0.65
N LEU A 91 9.45 7.08 -1.69
CA LEU A 91 10.15 7.16 -2.97
C LEU A 91 10.14 8.60 -3.47
N SER A 92 11.29 9.10 -3.86
CA SER A 92 11.42 10.41 -4.53
C SER A 92 11.90 10.21 -5.96
N VAL A 93 11.10 10.66 -6.90
CA VAL A 93 11.43 10.65 -8.33
C VAL A 93 11.55 12.07 -8.81
N ARG A 94 12.64 12.39 -9.49
CA ARG A 94 12.83 13.70 -10.10
C ARG A 94 12.67 13.59 -11.63
N GLY A 95 11.71 14.33 -12.16
CA GLY A 95 11.49 14.46 -13.59
C GLY A 95 12.62 15.20 -14.28
N LYS A 96 12.67 15.13 -15.62
CA LYS A 96 13.67 15.85 -16.44
C LYS A 96 13.58 17.37 -16.30
N ALA A 97 12.41 17.89 -16.00
CA ALA A 97 12.17 19.31 -15.74
C ALA A 97 12.54 19.78 -14.33
N GLY A 98 13.02 18.87 -13.48
CA GLY A 98 13.37 19.13 -12.08
C GLY A 98 12.22 19.02 -11.09
N ASP A 99 11.01 18.72 -11.56
CA ASP A 99 9.85 18.44 -10.73
C ASP A 99 10.07 17.19 -9.90
N ALA A 100 9.51 17.17 -8.69
CA ALA A 100 9.58 16.04 -7.77
C ALA A 100 8.19 15.61 -7.25
N VAL A 101 7.14 16.04 -7.92
CA VAL A 101 5.77 15.61 -7.61
C VAL A 101 5.55 14.22 -8.14
N THR A 102 5.19 13.30 -7.27
CA THR A 102 4.97 11.89 -7.61
C THR A 102 3.62 11.44 -7.07
N ASP A 103 2.87 10.71 -7.88
CA ASP A 103 1.61 10.09 -7.49
C ASP A 103 1.71 8.58 -7.79
N ILE A 104 1.83 7.77 -6.74
CA ILE A 104 2.01 6.32 -6.87
C ILE A 104 0.67 5.63 -6.70
N ARG A 105 0.24 4.92 -7.75
CA ARG A 105 -1.01 4.18 -7.76
C ARG A 105 -0.80 2.73 -8.14
N TYR A 106 -1.59 1.85 -7.55
CA TYR A 106 -1.62 0.45 -7.91
C TYR A 106 -2.14 0.26 -9.34
N VAL A 107 -1.47 -0.59 -10.11
CA VAL A 107 -1.86 -0.97 -11.47
C VAL A 107 -2.25 -2.45 -11.52
N SER A 108 -1.36 -3.32 -11.09
CA SER A 108 -1.56 -4.77 -11.13
C SER A 108 -0.62 -5.48 -10.16
N HIS A 109 -0.88 -6.76 -9.91
CA HIS A 109 0.00 -7.62 -9.12
C HIS A 109 0.18 -8.98 -9.77
N LYS A 110 1.20 -9.69 -9.31
CA LYS A 110 1.41 -11.11 -9.59
C LYS A 110 1.84 -11.79 -8.29
N ILE A 111 1.30 -12.97 -8.03
CA ILE A 111 1.68 -13.82 -6.90
C ILE A 111 2.52 -14.97 -7.44
N TYR A 112 3.68 -15.19 -6.84
CA TYR A 112 4.61 -16.24 -7.24
C TYR A 112 4.84 -17.22 -6.09
N GLN A 113 5.18 -18.45 -6.43
CA GLN A 113 5.77 -19.39 -5.49
C GLN A 113 7.26 -19.05 -5.33
N GLY A 114 7.70 -18.88 -4.08
CA GLY A 114 9.07 -18.47 -3.77
C GLY A 114 9.37 -17.01 -4.12
N LYS A 115 10.62 -16.62 -3.95
CA LYS A 115 11.09 -15.26 -4.18
C LYS A 115 11.68 -15.11 -5.58
N PRO A 116 11.09 -14.28 -6.47
CA PRO A 116 11.69 -14.03 -7.78
C PRO A 116 13.02 -13.28 -7.64
N ALA A 117 14.02 -13.70 -8.42
CA ALA A 117 15.28 -12.98 -8.49
C ALA A 117 15.11 -11.67 -9.29
N LEU A 118 15.57 -10.56 -8.72
CA LEU A 118 15.64 -9.27 -9.40
C LEU A 118 17.07 -9.04 -9.88
N SER A 119 17.27 -9.05 -11.20
CA SER A 119 18.59 -8.82 -11.79
C SER A 119 19.09 -7.41 -11.49
N GLY A 120 20.36 -7.31 -11.05
CA GLY A 120 21.02 -6.01 -10.83
C GLY A 120 20.61 -5.25 -9.55
N LEU A 121 19.74 -5.80 -8.71
CA LEU A 121 19.35 -5.19 -7.45
C LEU A 121 19.78 -6.04 -6.26
N PRO A 122 20.12 -5.41 -5.11
CA PRO A 122 20.31 -6.13 -3.86
C PRO A 122 19.03 -6.90 -3.51
N ALA A 123 19.16 -8.13 -3.09
CA ALA A 123 18.03 -8.93 -2.64
C ALA A 123 18.31 -9.50 -1.25
N THR A 124 17.27 -9.61 -0.43
CA THR A 124 17.34 -10.38 0.80
C THR A 124 17.49 -11.86 0.47
N VAL A 125 18.34 -12.56 1.20
CA VAL A 125 18.53 -14.01 1.04
C VAL A 125 17.34 -14.72 1.69
N ASP A 126 16.69 -15.60 0.93
CA ASP A 126 15.75 -16.55 1.51
C ASP A 126 16.55 -17.67 2.18
N ARG A 127 16.40 -17.83 3.49
CA ARG A 127 17.02 -18.95 4.20
C ARG A 127 16.14 -20.17 4.05
N GLU A 128 16.73 -21.29 3.66
CA GLU A 128 16.03 -22.58 3.65
C GLU A 128 15.33 -22.81 4.99
N GLY A 129 14.02 -23.06 4.94
CA GLY A 129 13.18 -23.25 6.13
C GLY A 129 12.47 -22.01 6.66
N ALA A 130 12.54 -20.86 6.01
CA ALA A 130 11.73 -19.67 6.30
C ALA A 130 10.39 -19.68 5.54
N ALA A 131 9.76 -20.86 5.43
CA ALA A 131 8.41 -21.03 4.88
C ALA A 131 7.37 -21.07 6.01
#